data_5b38749185079415f650bfda536c70e4
#
_entry.id   5b38749185079415f650bfda536c70e4
#
_cell.length_a   1.000
_cell.length_b   1.000
_cell.length_c   1.000
_cell.angle_alpha   90.00
_cell.angle_beta   90.00
_cell.angle_gamma   90.00
#
_symmetry.space_group_name_H-M   'P 1'
#
loop_
_entity.id
_entity.type
_entity.pdbx_description
1 polymer ?
#
loop_
_entity_poly.entity_id
_entity_poly.type
_entity_poly.pdbx_seq_one_letter_code
_entity_poly.pdbx_strand_id
1 'polypeptide(L)'
;MKTLQFNRRKLLKAALFTSAAFLASPMGRARAQALAGKTVIVVGAGVAGLTAAKTLKNQGADVIVLEANPHIGGRLRTDWSMGAPFEVGAGWIHGPSDDNPAKQLADAVGSQYVVTDDDNLVVFDGAGEEISEEELEDINDSWTDILDKIDESLESGDRRSVLEAINDVAPGAMNEPGVAWAMSAYTEFSTGAPLENLSAYYFNSDKAFDLPDVAVTTGYDKLLGPLADGLDIKLSTIVTQIAYGDEGVTVSTDKGDFDGDYVVSSLPLGVLKAKAVAFDPPLPDDHQSNIDNLAFGTVTKLALKFAEPFWDIETQYFGIMTSEKGRWNYWLNYRTFSNENILLGLSVGAYAPVADRMTDAEQIADGMDVLRSVWGDAVTEPVQVLSTHWATDPHSLGAYAYIRPGGRASQCDDLADPIEDRLFFCGEHTIFDYKGTIHGAYMTGLIAAEHVMDAV
;
A
#
# COMPACT_ATOMS: atom_id res chain seq x y z
N MET A 1 -4.71 -37.76 -12.97
CA MET A 1 -3.43 -37.20 -12.52
C MET A 1 -3.76 -36.28 -11.36
N LYS A 2 -3.32 -36.63 -10.14
CA LYS A 2 -3.58 -35.80 -8.95
C LYS A 2 -2.53 -34.67 -8.95
N THR A 3 -2.95 -33.45 -9.23
CA THR A 3 -2.15 -32.23 -9.04
C THR A 3 -1.82 -32.11 -7.55
N LEU A 4 -0.56 -32.15 -7.20
CA LEU A 4 -0.04 -31.83 -5.88
C LEU A 4 -0.34 -30.35 -5.59
N GLN A 5 -1.42 -30.08 -4.88
CA GLN A 5 -1.64 -28.79 -4.24
C GLN A 5 -0.56 -28.64 -3.15
N PHE A 6 0.48 -27.90 -3.46
CA PHE A 6 1.47 -27.47 -2.47
C PHE A 6 0.74 -26.62 -1.41
N ASN A 7 0.80 -27.06 -0.18
CA ASN A 7 0.07 -26.47 0.93
C ASN A 7 0.80 -25.21 1.41
N ARG A 8 0.57 -24.07 0.72
CA ARG A 8 1.16 -22.73 0.97
C ARG A 8 1.07 -22.29 2.45
N ARG A 9 0.05 -22.80 3.20
CA ARG A 9 -0.09 -22.55 4.65
C ARG A 9 1.06 -23.10 5.50
N LYS A 10 1.76 -24.18 5.04
CA LYS A 10 2.91 -24.74 5.76
C LYS A 10 4.19 -23.94 5.49
N LEU A 11 4.34 -23.35 4.32
CA LEU A 11 5.49 -22.52 3.95
C LEU A 11 5.49 -21.18 4.71
N LEU A 12 4.36 -20.49 4.79
CA LEU A 12 4.23 -19.24 5.53
C LEU A 12 4.50 -19.39 7.03
N LYS A 13 4.05 -20.51 7.64
CA LYS A 13 4.38 -20.81 9.06
C LYS A 13 5.85 -21.19 9.28
N ALA A 14 6.54 -21.66 8.25
CA ALA A 14 7.97 -22.01 8.36
C ALA A 14 8.88 -20.79 8.13
N ALA A 15 8.45 -19.80 7.36
CA ALA A 15 9.22 -18.58 7.11
C ALA A 15 9.26 -17.61 8.31
N LEU A 16 8.25 -17.63 9.18
CA LEU A 16 8.15 -16.77 10.37
C LEU A 16 8.96 -17.26 11.56
N PHE A 17 9.35 -18.55 11.60
CA PHE A 17 10.23 -19.09 12.63
C PHE A 17 11.61 -19.41 12.05
N THR A 18 12.61 -18.61 12.44
CA THR A 18 14.03 -18.98 12.39
C THR A 18 14.84 -18.57 11.17
N SER A 19 15.10 -17.28 10.96
CA SER A 19 16.33 -16.92 10.22
C SER A 19 17.60 -17.52 10.88
N ALA A 20 17.67 -17.56 12.20
CA ALA A 20 18.83 -18.10 12.92
C ALA A 20 18.83 -19.63 13.01
N ALA A 21 17.68 -20.29 13.15
CA ALA A 21 17.63 -21.75 13.25
C ALA A 21 17.67 -22.43 11.88
N PHE A 22 17.20 -21.78 10.82
CA PHE A 22 17.33 -22.28 9.45
C PHE A 22 18.80 -22.23 8.98
N LEU A 23 19.55 -21.17 9.27
CA LEU A 23 21.00 -21.07 9.00
C LEU A 23 21.84 -22.11 9.77
N ALA A 24 21.35 -22.59 10.90
CA ALA A 24 22.01 -23.63 11.67
C ALA A 24 21.73 -25.08 11.18
N SER A 25 20.73 -25.27 10.30
CA SER A 25 20.37 -26.57 9.74
C SER A 25 21.34 -26.96 8.60
N PRO A 26 21.59 -28.26 8.39
CA PRO A 26 22.41 -28.72 7.25
C PRO A 26 21.83 -28.28 5.90
N MET A 27 20.51 -28.15 5.79
CA MET A 27 19.80 -27.71 4.59
C MET A 27 19.97 -26.20 4.33
N GLY A 28 19.92 -25.35 5.38
CA GLY A 28 20.20 -23.92 5.27
C GLY A 28 21.67 -23.64 4.89
N ARG A 29 22.62 -24.42 5.41
CA ARG A 29 24.04 -24.31 5.03
C ARG A 29 24.31 -24.76 3.60
N ALA A 30 23.62 -25.78 3.09
CA ALA A 30 23.75 -26.23 1.71
C ALA A 30 23.20 -25.18 0.71
N ARG A 31 22.06 -24.55 1.03
CA ARG A 31 21.49 -23.46 0.22
C ARG A 31 22.34 -22.18 0.25
N ALA A 32 22.87 -21.79 1.42
CA ALA A 32 23.80 -20.65 1.52
C ALA A 32 25.08 -20.86 0.69
N GLN A 33 25.49 -22.11 0.49
CA GLN A 33 26.65 -22.44 -0.35
C GLN A 33 26.31 -22.40 -1.84
N ALA A 34 25.04 -22.61 -2.23
CA ALA A 34 24.59 -22.57 -3.61
C ALA A 34 24.60 -21.13 -4.21
N LEU A 35 24.29 -20.11 -3.39
CA LEU A 35 24.29 -18.70 -3.81
C LEU A 35 25.68 -18.02 -3.76
N ALA A 36 26.70 -18.70 -3.22
CA ALA A 36 28.05 -18.12 -3.13
C ALA A 36 28.62 -17.84 -4.52
N GLY A 37 29.01 -16.59 -4.76
CA GLY A 37 29.53 -16.12 -6.05
C GLY A 37 28.45 -15.85 -7.13
N LYS A 38 27.16 -15.88 -6.73
CA LYS A 38 26.06 -15.44 -7.57
C LYS A 38 25.76 -13.97 -7.32
N THR A 39 25.61 -13.20 -8.40
CA THR A 39 25.22 -11.80 -8.35
C THR A 39 23.71 -11.68 -8.59
N VAL A 40 23.00 -11.04 -7.65
CA VAL A 40 21.56 -10.73 -7.78
C VAL A 40 21.36 -9.23 -7.83
N ILE A 41 20.71 -8.75 -8.88
CA ILE A 41 20.31 -7.34 -8.98
C ILE A 41 18.87 -7.23 -8.49
N VAL A 42 18.64 -6.30 -7.57
CA VAL A 42 17.29 -5.99 -7.06
C VAL A 42 16.91 -4.60 -7.52
N VAL A 43 15.82 -4.49 -8.27
CA VAL A 43 15.29 -3.23 -8.78
C VAL A 43 14.20 -2.71 -7.84
N GLY A 44 14.49 -1.59 -7.17
CA GLY A 44 13.67 -0.95 -6.15
C GLY A 44 14.12 -1.25 -4.72
N ALA A 45 14.24 -0.19 -3.91
CA ALA A 45 14.58 -0.26 -2.49
C ALA A 45 13.36 -0.01 -1.58
N GLY A 46 12.17 -0.46 -2.00
CA GLY A 46 10.98 -0.56 -1.15
C GLY A 46 11.05 -1.77 -0.22
N VAL A 47 10.03 -1.96 0.63
CA VAL A 47 9.99 -3.07 1.60
C VAL A 47 10.20 -4.43 0.94
N ALA A 48 9.53 -4.71 -0.19
CA ALA A 48 9.67 -5.98 -0.90
C ALA A 48 11.09 -6.22 -1.42
N GLY A 49 11.65 -5.23 -2.15
CA GLY A 49 12.98 -5.32 -2.71
C GLY A 49 14.07 -5.43 -1.64
N LEU A 50 14.00 -4.63 -0.58
CA LEU A 50 14.94 -4.70 0.55
C LEU A 50 14.86 -6.05 1.28
N THR A 51 13.65 -6.61 1.45
CA THR A 51 13.46 -7.93 2.06
C THR A 51 14.07 -9.03 1.21
N ALA A 52 13.83 -9.02 -0.11
CA ALA A 52 14.46 -9.97 -1.03
C ALA A 52 15.99 -9.83 -0.99
N ALA A 53 16.51 -8.61 -1.13
CA ALA A 53 17.93 -8.31 -1.12
C ALA A 53 18.62 -8.79 0.17
N LYS A 54 18.04 -8.44 1.33
CA LYS A 54 18.56 -8.85 2.65
C LYS A 54 18.57 -10.36 2.81
N THR A 55 17.51 -11.02 2.40
CA THR A 55 17.37 -12.47 2.46
C THR A 55 18.42 -13.15 1.61
N LEU A 56 18.56 -12.75 0.34
CA LEU A 56 19.55 -13.33 -0.60
C LEU A 56 20.99 -13.07 -0.14
N LYS A 57 21.29 -11.87 0.35
CA LYS A 57 22.60 -11.58 0.92
C LYS A 57 22.93 -12.46 2.12
N ASN A 58 21.98 -12.69 3.02
CA ASN A 58 22.15 -13.58 4.16
C ASN A 58 22.36 -15.05 3.73
N GLN A 59 21.96 -15.40 2.51
CA GLN A 59 22.19 -16.72 1.89
C GLN A 59 23.46 -16.76 1.02
N GLY A 60 24.28 -15.71 1.06
CA GLY A 60 25.61 -15.68 0.45
C GLY A 60 25.70 -15.11 -0.96
N ALA A 61 24.62 -14.56 -1.50
CA ALA A 61 24.66 -13.87 -2.79
C ALA A 61 25.39 -12.51 -2.70
N ASP A 62 26.01 -12.10 -3.79
CA ASP A 62 26.43 -10.74 -4.02
C ASP A 62 25.22 -9.95 -4.52
N VAL A 63 24.72 -9.00 -3.71
CA VAL A 63 23.47 -8.28 -4.00
C VAL A 63 23.73 -6.80 -4.27
N ILE A 64 23.20 -6.29 -5.37
CA ILE A 64 23.18 -4.87 -5.73
C ILE A 64 21.72 -4.42 -5.82
N VAL A 65 21.37 -3.37 -5.07
CA VAL A 65 20.03 -2.77 -5.10
C VAL A 65 20.07 -1.47 -5.89
N LEU A 66 19.20 -1.32 -6.88
CA LEU A 66 19.06 -0.13 -7.71
C LEU A 66 17.76 0.61 -7.35
N GLU A 67 17.88 1.86 -6.90
CA GLU A 67 16.74 2.68 -6.46
C GLU A 67 16.73 4.00 -7.23
N ALA A 68 15.57 4.31 -7.82
CA ALA A 68 15.39 5.53 -8.62
C ALA A 68 15.41 6.80 -7.77
N ASN A 69 14.87 6.74 -6.56
CA ASN A 69 14.80 7.87 -5.63
C ASN A 69 16.16 8.14 -4.92
N PRO A 70 16.37 9.35 -4.39
CA PRO A 70 17.52 9.66 -3.53
C PRO A 70 17.41 9.09 -2.11
N HIS A 71 16.38 8.30 -1.82
CA HIS A 71 16.11 7.65 -0.53
C HIS A 71 15.51 6.25 -0.75
N ILE A 72 15.62 5.39 0.25
CA ILE A 72 14.96 4.07 0.28
C ILE A 72 13.52 4.20 0.78
N GLY A 73 12.74 3.11 0.67
CA GLY A 73 11.43 2.92 1.29
C GLY A 73 10.27 2.90 0.28
N GLY A 74 10.42 3.57 -0.86
CA GLY A 74 9.34 3.68 -1.84
C GLY A 74 8.09 4.30 -1.20
N ARG A 75 6.98 3.55 -1.14
CA ARG A 75 5.70 3.97 -0.54
C ARG A 75 5.66 3.87 1.00
N LEU A 76 6.76 3.55 1.65
CA LEU A 76 6.96 3.65 3.10
C LEU A 76 7.98 4.74 3.39
N ARG A 77 7.51 5.91 3.79
CA ARG A 77 8.34 7.09 4.05
C ARG A 77 7.69 7.98 5.09
N THR A 78 8.49 8.39 6.08
CA THR A 78 8.08 9.31 7.14
C THR A 78 8.74 10.67 6.95
N ASP A 79 7.98 11.78 7.01
CA ASP A 79 8.49 13.14 7.06
C ASP A 79 8.33 13.70 8.48
N TRP A 80 9.43 14.23 9.06
CA TRP A 80 9.47 14.75 10.42
C TRP A 80 9.42 16.26 10.50
N SER A 81 9.33 16.96 9.38
CA SER A 81 9.45 18.41 9.34
C SER A 81 8.37 19.14 10.16
N MET A 82 7.21 18.51 10.36
CA MET A 82 6.09 19.07 11.13
C MET A 82 6.20 18.87 12.65
N GLY A 83 7.24 18.19 13.15
CA GLY A 83 7.42 17.91 14.58
C GLY A 83 6.76 16.62 15.06
N ALA A 84 5.91 16.01 14.25
CA ALA A 84 5.35 14.66 14.41
C ALA A 84 5.59 13.87 13.13
N PRO A 85 5.55 12.51 13.17
CA PRO A 85 5.75 11.71 11.98
C PRO A 85 4.56 11.87 11.02
N PHE A 86 4.79 12.51 9.88
CA PHE A 86 3.86 12.49 8.77
C PHE A 86 4.21 11.30 7.86
N GLU A 87 3.33 10.31 7.85
CA GLU A 87 3.50 9.14 7.00
C GLU A 87 3.03 9.50 5.57
N VAL A 88 3.99 9.75 4.69
CA VAL A 88 3.76 10.19 3.30
C VAL A 88 3.02 9.09 2.51
N GLY A 89 3.36 7.82 2.75
CA GLY A 89 2.70 6.65 2.16
C GLY A 89 1.90 5.86 3.20
N ALA A 90 2.27 4.60 3.43
CA ALA A 90 1.63 3.74 4.44
C ALA A 90 1.70 4.38 5.83
N GLY A 91 0.57 4.46 6.53
CA GLY A 91 0.47 5.14 7.82
C GLY A 91 0.09 4.25 8.99
N TRP A 92 -0.44 3.05 8.72
CA TRP A 92 -0.95 2.13 9.73
C TRP A 92 -0.33 0.74 9.62
N ILE A 93 -0.22 0.07 10.77
CA ILE A 93 -0.08 -1.38 10.82
C ILE A 93 -1.49 -1.94 11.00
N HIS A 94 -2.03 -2.53 9.95
CA HIS A 94 -3.35 -3.16 9.96
C HIS A 94 -3.28 -4.49 10.69
N GLY A 95 -4.09 -4.66 11.76
CA GLY A 95 -4.13 -5.87 12.57
C GLY A 95 -2.78 -6.22 13.20
N PRO A 96 -2.30 -5.49 14.22
CA PRO A 96 -0.95 -5.64 14.80
C PRO A 96 -0.84 -6.86 15.74
N SER A 97 -1.36 -8.03 15.32
CA SER A 97 -1.15 -9.29 16.03
C SER A 97 0.30 -9.77 15.93
N ASP A 98 0.70 -10.69 16.79
CA ASP A 98 2.07 -11.21 16.81
C ASP A 98 2.47 -11.94 15.51
N ASP A 99 1.49 -12.39 14.73
CA ASP A 99 1.70 -13.02 13.42
C ASP A 99 1.91 -12.02 12.28
N ASN A 100 1.67 -10.71 12.50
CA ASN A 100 1.84 -9.70 11.47
C ASN A 100 3.31 -9.33 11.27
N PRO A 101 3.91 -9.57 10.09
CA PRO A 101 5.32 -9.28 9.86
C PRO A 101 5.70 -7.79 9.99
N ALA A 102 4.79 -6.88 9.64
CA ALA A 102 5.05 -5.44 9.77
C ALA A 102 5.16 -5.04 11.25
N LYS A 103 4.31 -5.62 12.12
CA LYS A 103 4.42 -5.44 13.56
C LYS A 103 5.73 -6.02 14.11
N GLN A 104 6.09 -7.23 13.69
CA GLN A 104 7.35 -7.86 14.13
C GLN A 104 8.57 -7.00 13.76
N LEU A 105 8.61 -6.42 12.55
CA LEU A 105 9.66 -5.51 12.12
C LEU A 105 9.66 -4.22 12.96
N ALA A 106 8.49 -3.65 13.24
CA ALA A 106 8.34 -2.45 14.05
C ALA A 106 8.80 -2.69 15.50
N ASP A 107 8.43 -3.83 16.10
CA ASP A 107 8.89 -4.24 17.42
C ASP A 107 10.42 -4.41 17.48
N ALA A 108 11.01 -5.02 16.45
CA ALA A 108 12.44 -5.25 16.38
C ALA A 108 13.27 -3.96 16.38
N VAL A 109 12.69 -2.84 15.92
CA VAL A 109 13.34 -1.52 15.95
C VAL A 109 12.88 -0.65 17.13
N GLY A 110 12.06 -1.18 18.02
CA GLY A 110 11.55 -0.48 19.21
C GLY A 110 10.54 0.62 18.87
N SER A 111 9.75 0.43 17.82
CA SER A 111 8.68 1.36 17.45
C SER A 111 7.64 1.47 18.58
N GLN A 112 7.03 2.64 18.68
CA GLN A 112 5.88 2.90 19.54
C GLN A 112 4.67 3.16 18.66
N TYR A 113 3.52 2.71 19.12
CA TYR A 113 2.26 2.90 18.40
C TYR A 113 1.13 3.31 19.32
N VAL A 114 0.12 3.89 18.70
CA VAL A 114 -1.17 4.18 19.31
C VAL A 114 -2.26 3.46 18.53
N VAL A 115 -3.22 2.89 19.24
CA VAL A 115 -4.43 2.36 18.59
C VAL A 115 -5.19 3.53 17.97
N THR A 116 -5.56 3.40 16.71
CA THR A 116 -6.48 4.32 16.07
C THR A 116 -7.89 3.83 16.34
N ASP A 117 -8.68 4.66 17.02
CA ASP A 117 -10.03 4.35 17.48
C ASP A 117 -11.04 4.91 16.48
N ASP A 118 -11.52 4.05 15.58
CA ASP A 118 -12.46 4.45 14.53
C ASP A 118 -13.84 4.84 15.10
N ASP A 119 -14.13 4.50 16.35
CA ASP A 119 -15.35 4.93 17.07
C ASP A 119 -15.20 6.35 17.64
N ASN A 120 -13.96 6.87 17.80
CA ASN A 120 -13.70 8.26 18.20
C ASN A 120 -13.78 9.18 16.97
N LEU A 121 -14.96 9.32 16.43
CA LEU A 121 -15.31 9.99 15.18
C LEU A 121 -16.47 10.95 15.36
N VAL A 122 -16.31 12.17 14.86
CA VAL A 122 -17.40 13.14 14.69
C VAL A 122 -17.59 13.40 13.19
N VAL A 123 -18.84 13.40 12.74
CA VAL A 123 -19.18 13.63 11.32
C VAL A 123 -20.02 14.89 11.19
N PHE A 124 -19.70 15.68 10.15
CA PHE A 124 -20.40 16.91 9.80
C PHE A 124 -21.12 16.73 8.47
N ASP A 125 -22.34 17.23 8.40
CA ASP A 125 -23.16 17.23 7.19
C ASP A 125 -22.68 18.26 6.15
N GLY A 126 -23.36 18.34 4.99
CA GLY A 126 -23.04 19.27 3.92
C GLY A 126 -23.28 20.76 4.27
N ALA A 127 -23.95 21.06 5.40
CA ALA A 127 -24.11 22.40 5.94
C ALA A 127 -23.05 22.76 7.01
N GLY A 128 -22.22 21.79 7.38
CA GLY A 128 -21.20 21.94 8.43
C GLY A 128 -21.74 21.76 9.84
N GLU A 129 -22.93 21.20 9.98
CA GLU A 129 -23.52 20.88 11.28
C GLU A 129 -23.13 19.44 11.67
N GLU A 130 -22.79 19.25 12.96
CA GLU A 130 -22.47 17.93 13.52
C GLU A 130 -23.74 17.06 13.50
N ILE A 131 -23.65 15.85 12.93
CA ILE A 131 -24.75 14.89 12.99
C ILE A 131 -24.80 14.20 14.37
N SER A 132 -25.96 13.71 14.76
CA SER A 132 -26.10 13.00 16.03
C SER A 132 -25.48 11.60 16.00
N GLU A 133 -25.15 11.05 17.18
CA GLU A 133 -24.69 9.65 17.31
C GLU A 133 -25.70 8.66 16.71
N GLU A 134 -27.03 8.89 16.90
CA GLU A 134 -28.11 8.06 16.35
C GLU A 134 -28.09 8.10 14.81
N GLU A 135 -27.89 9.29 14.21
CA GLU A 135 -27.80 9.42 12.75
C GLU A 135 -26.53 8.75 12.20
N LEU A 136 -25.39 8.85 12.90
CA LEU A 136 -24.17 8.16 12.50
C LEU A 136 -24.32 6.64 12.62
N GLU A 137 -25.00 6.12 13.64
CA GLU A 137 -25.34 4.70 13.79
C GLU A 137 -26.22 4.23 12.62
N ASP A 138 -27.26 4.97 12.27
CA ASP A 138 -28.13 4.67 11.13
C ASP A 138 -27.37 4.64 9.80
N ILE A 139 -26.38 5.55 9.60
CA ILE A 139 -25.51 5.57 8.42
C ILE A 139 -24.63 4.32 8.39
N ASN A 140 -24.00 3.96 9.50
CA ASN A 140 -23.14 2.79 9.62
C ASN A 140 -23.91 1.48 9.42
N ASP A 141 -25.12 1.39 9.98
CA ASP A 141 -26.02 0.26 9.76
C ASP A 141 -26.42 0.14 8.30
N SER A 142 -26.75 1.27 7.66
CA SER A 142 -27.09 1.30 6.22
C SER A 142 -25.91 0.88 5.35
N TRP A 143 -24.70 1.36 5.67
CA TRP A 143 -23.48 0.97 4.97
C TRP A 143 -23.22 -0.55 5.09
N THR A 144 -23.30 -1.09 6.31
CA THR A 144 -23.11 -2.53 6.60
C THR A 144 -24.18 -3.37 5.88
N ASP A 145 -25.47 -3.02 6.00
CA ASP A 145 -26.59 -3.71 5.36
C ASP A 145 -26.45 -3.75 3.81
N ILE A 146 -25.95 -2.68 3.21
CA ILE A 146 -25.69 -2.65 1.78
C ILE A 146 -24.56 -3.62 1.41
N LEU A 147 -23.44 -3.64 2.17
CA LEU A 147 -22.33 -4.54 1.91
C LEU A 147 -22.74 -6.01 2.07
N ASP A 148 -23.53 -6.33 3.10
CA ASP A 148 -24.09 -7.67 3.33
C ASP A 148 -25.00 -8.11 2.18
N LYS A 149 -25.90 -7.22 1.72
CA LYS A 149 -26.75 -7.49 0.55
C LYS A 149 -25.97 -7.68 -0.73
N ILE A 150 -24.87 -6.94 -0.91
CA ILE A 150 -23.97 -7.17 -2.05
C ILE A 150 -23.41 -8.59 -1.95
N ASP A 151 -22.81 -8.99 -0.80
CA ASP A 151 -22.25 -10.32 -0.62
C ASP A 151 -23.26 -11.43 -0.88
N GLU A 152 -24.48 -11.31 -0.35
CA GLU A 152 -25.59 -12.25 -0.60
C GLU A 152 -26.03 -12.32 -2.08
N SER A 153 -25.83 -11.25 -2.84
CA SER A 153 -26.20 -11.17 -4.26
C SER A 153 -25.16 -11.70 -5.23
N LEU A 154 -23.92 -11.95 -4.73
CA LEU A 154 -22.79 -12.33 -5.58
C LEU A 154 -22.94 -13.77 -6.11
N GLU A 155 -22.68 -13.94 -7.39
CA GLU A 155 -22.53 -15.24 -8.03
C GLU A 155 -21.05 -15.52 -8.34
N SER A 156 -20.71 -16.79 -8.50
CA SER A 156 -19.35 -17.18 -8.89
C SER A 156 -18.91 -16.51 -10.19
N GLY A 157 -17.86 -15.70 -10.14
CA GLY A 157 -17.33 -14.96 -11.28
C GLY A 157 -18.13 -13.69 -11.62
N ASP A 158 -18.84 -13.13 -10.64
CA ASP A 158 -19.54 -11.85 -10.78
C ASP A 158 -18.57 -10.77 -11.28
N ARG A 159 -19.04 -9.98 -12.23
CA ARG A 159 -18.22 -8.98 -12.92
C ARG A 159 -18.66 -7.54 -12.66
N ARG A 160 -19.65 -7.35 -11.78
CA ARG A 160 -20.13 -6.02 -11.41
C ARG A 160 -19.06 -5.24 -10.64
N SER A 161 -19.10 -3.94 -10.78
CA SER A 161 -18.46 -3.02 -9.83
C SER A 161 -19.25 -2.96 -8.53
N VAL A 162 -18.62 -2.46 -7.46
CA VAL A 162 -19.32 -2.19 -6.20
C VAL A 162 -20.47 -1.21 -6.42
N LEU A 163 -20.28 -0.16 -7.23
CA LEU A 163 -21.34 0.80 -7.55
C LEU A 163 -22.53 0.15 -8.29
N GLU A 164 -22.26 -0.73 -9.25
CA GLU A 164 -23.32 -1.49 -9.94
C GLU A 164 -24.07 -2.40 -8.95
N ALA A 165 -23.35 -3.11 -8.10
CA ALA A 165 -23.96 -3.97 -7.09
C ALA A 165 -24.79 -3.16 -6.06
N ILE A 166 -24.32 -2.01 -5.59
CA ILE A 166 -25.09 -1.08 -4.74
C ILE A 166 -26.41 -0.70 -5.44
N ASN A 167 -26.34 -0.29 -6.70
CA ASN A 167 -27.54 0.13 -7.44
C ASN A 167 -28.56 -1.00 -7.63
N ASP A 168 -28.10 -2.27 -7.69
CA ASP A 168 -28.97 -3.44 -7.79
C ASP A 168 -29.65 -3.78 -6.44
N VAL A 169 -28.90 -3.75 -5.32
CA VAL A 169 -29.42 -4.19 -4.00
C VAL A 169 -30.06 -3.07 -3.20
N ALA A 170 -29.65 -1.82 -3.41
CA ALA A 170 -30.11 -0.62 -2.71
C ALA A 170 -30.26 0.59 -3.68
N PRO A 171 -31.22 0.55 -4.62
CA PRO A 171 -31.38 1.61 -5.62
C PRO A 171 -31.58 2.98 -4.98
N GLY A 172 -30.73 3.94 -5.32
CA GLY A 172 -30.78 5.31 -4.81
C GLY A 172 -30.02 5.55 -3.52
N ALA A 173 -29.44 4.53 -2.87
CA ALA A 173 -28.67 4.70 -1.63
C ALA A 173 -27.53 5.71 -1.76
N MET A 174 -26.88 5.76 -2.93
CA MET A 174 -25.79 6.73 -3.19
C MET A 174 -26.27 8.19 -3.31
N ASN A 175 -27.60 8.46 -3.30
CA ASN A 175 -28.13 9.82 -3.22
C ASN A 175 -28.28 10.30 -1.77
N GLU A 176 -28.16 9.41 -0.79
CA GLU A 176 -28.15 9.75 0.64
C GLU A 176 -26.72 10.20 1.02
N PRO A 177 -26.53 11.46 1.44
CA PRO A 177 -25.19 12.01 1.70
C PRO A 177 -24.37 11.19 2.70
N GLY A 178 -25.01 10.72 3.80
CA GLY A 178 -24.33 9.90 4.81
C GLY A 178 -23.84 8.56 4.25
N VAL A 179 -24.68 7.85 3.48
CA VAL A 179 -24.30 6.59 2.84
C VAL A 179 -23.16 6.80 1.83
N ALA A 180 -23.26 7.85 1.00
CA ALA A 180 -22.21 8.18 0.04
C ALA A 180 -20.89 8.52 0.73
N TRP A 181 -20.95 9.23 1.88
CA TRP A 181 -19.79 9.52 2.70
C TRP A 181 -19.19 8.23 3.29
N ALA A 182 -19.98 7.36 3.91
CA ALA A 182 -19.50 6.11 4.51
C ALA A 182 -18.86 5.19 3.45
N MET A 183 -19.47 5.06 2.26
CA MET A 183 -18.88 4.32 1.15
C MET A 183 -17.52 4.90 0.72
N SER A 184 -17.37 6.21 0.77
CA SER A 184 -16.10 6.87 0.44
C SER A 184 -15.08 6.74 1.57
N ALA A 185 -15.46 7.12 2.80
CA ALA A 185 -14.57 7.17 3.96
C ALA A 185 -14.07 5.78 4.38
N TYR A 186 -14.88 4.73 4.17
CA TYR A 186 -14.53 3.37 4.60
C TYR A 186 -14.12 2.49 3.40
N THR A 187 -14.99 2.33 2.40
CA THR A 187 -14.75 1.37 1.31
C THR A 187 -13.74 1.88 0.29
N GLU A 188 -13.87 3.13 -0.19
CA GLU A 188 -12.91 3.68 -1.17
C GLU A 188 -11.55 3.97 -0.54
N PHE A 189 -11.50 4.38 0.73
CA PHE A 189 -10.23 4.59 1.45
C PHE A 189 -9.47 3.29 1.63
N SER A 190 -10.11 2.23 2.13
CA SER A 190 -9.44 0.95 2.37
C SER A 190 -8.90 0.30 1.10
N THR A 191 -9.57 0.53 -0.05
CA THR A 191 -9.21 -0.11 -1.34
C THR A 191 -8.40 0.81 -2.27
N GLY A 192 -8.35 2.13 -2.00
CA GLY A 192 -7.74 3.13 -2.88
C GLY A 192 -8.42 3.29 -4.24
N ALA A 193 -9.64 2.78 -4.38
CA ALA A 193 -10.34 2.67 -5.65
C ALA A 193 -11.71 3.35 -5.59
N PRO A 194 -12.17 4.03 -6.67
CA PRO A 194 -13.55 4.45 -6.76
C PRO A 194 -14.48 3.26 -6.95
N LEU A 195 -15.69 3.31 -6.37
CA LEU A 195 -16.67 2.22 -6.35
C LEU A 195 -17.00 1.66 -7.74
N GLU A 196 -17.00 2.51 -8.77
CA GLU A 196 -17.26 2.12 -10.16
C GLU A 196 -16.15 1.29 -10.80
N ASN A 197 -14.93 1.35 -10.24
CA ASN A 197 -13.76 0.62 -10.72
C ASN A 197 -13.38 -0.57 -9.83
N LEU A 198 -14.03 -0.72 -8.69
CA LEU A 198 -13.76 -1.75 -7.69
C LEU A 198 -14.64 -2.98 -7.92
N SER A 199 -14.06 -4.18 -7.98
CA SER A 199 -14.82 -5.42 -8.14
C SER A 199 -15.69 -5.70 -6.92
N ALA A 200 -17.02 -5.86 -7.13
CA ALA A 200 -17.93 -6.30 -6.07
C ALA A 200 -17.57 -7.69 -5.51
N TYR A 201 -17.00 -8.56 -6.35
CA TYR A 201 -16.65 -9.94 -5.94
C TYR A 201 -15.38 -10.03 -5.10
N TYR A 202 -14.44 -9.06 -5.23
CA TYR A 202 -13.13 -9.15 -4.59
C TYR A 202 -12.81 -8.01 -3.62
N PHE A 203 -13.65 -6.99 -3.48
CA PHE A 203 -13.30 -5.78 -2.70
C PHE A 203 -13.08 -6.06 -1.20
N ASN A 204 -13.75 -7.08 -0.66
CA ASN A 204 -13.69 -7.48 0.75
C ASN A 204 -13.19 -8.92 0.92
N SER A 205 -12.35 -9.42 0.00
CA SER A 205 -11.88 -10.81 0.01
C SER A 205 -10.45 -10.96 0.53
N ASP A 206 -9.83 -9.89 0.98
CA ASP A 206 -8.47 -9.87 1.54
C ASP A 206 -8.45 -10.56 2.89
N LYS A 207 -7.27 -11.08 3.25
CA LYS A 207 -7.05 -11.52 4.62
C LYS A 207 -6.59 -10.35 5.48
N ALA A 208 -7.10 -10.29 6.69
CA ALA A 208 -6.65 -9.37 7.72
C ALA A 208 -5.94 -10.12 8.85
N PHE A 209 -5.06 -9.43 9.54
CA PHE A 209 -4.56 -9.85 10.85
C PHE A 209 -5.50 -9.33 11.94
N ASP A 210 -5.43 -9.94 13.12
CA ASP A 210 -6.28 -9.57 14.24
C ASP A 210 -5.79 -8.29 14.94
N LEU A 211 -6.65 -7.68 15.74
CA LEU A 211 -6.52 -6.47 16.54
C LEU A 211 -6.79 -5.16 15.75
N PRO A 212 -7.21 -4.09 16.46
CA PRO A 212 -7.41 -2.77 15.87
C PRO A 212 -6.13 -2.19 15.28
N ASP A 213 -6.26 -1.41 14.24
CA ASP A 213 -5.16 -0.76 13.56
C ASP A 213 -4.38 0.20 14.47
N VAL A 214 -3.09 0.35 14.21
CA VAL A 214 -2.23 1.25 14.97
C VAL A 214 -1.45 2.19 14.05
N ALA A 215 -1.34 3.45 14.47
CA ALA A 215 -0.40 4.41 13.90
C ALA A 215 0.96 4.31 14.58
N VAL A 216 2.06 4.37 13.80
CA VAL A 216 3.42 4.29 14.33
C VAL A 216 3.92 5.69 14.70
N THR A 217 3.96 6.00 15.99
CA THR A 217 4.31 7.35 16.49
C THR A 217 5.81 7.66 16.48
N THR A 218 6.65 6.69 16.18
CA THR A 218 8.12 6.82 16.11
C THR A 218 8.67 6.85 14.69
N GLY A 219 7.80 6.93 13.68
CA GLY A 219 8.11 6.85 12.25
C GLY A 219 8.09 5.41 11.75
N TYR A 220 7.24 5.16 10.79
CA TYR A 220 7.03 3.80 10.27
C TYR A 220 8.20 3.35 9.38
N ASP A 221 8.91 4.29 8.75
CA ASP A 221 10.09 4.02 7.92
C ASP A 221 11.31 3.47 8.68
N LYS A 222 11.32 3.54 10.02
CA LYS A 222 12.40 2.96 10.85
C LYS A 222 12.59 1.46 10.60
N LEU A 223 11.54 0.74 10.25
CA LEU A 223 11.64 -0.69 9.96
C LEU A 223 12.46 -1.00 8.70
N LEU A 224 12.76 0.00 7.85
CA LEU A 224 13.66 -0.15 6.71
C LEU A 224 15.13 -0.32 7.13
N GLY A 225 15.53 0.23 8.29
CA GLY A 225 16.91 0.19 8.74
C GLY A 225 17.51 -1.21 8.78
N PRO A 226 16.92 -2.18 9.50
CA PRO A 226 17.41 -3.58 9.50
C PRO A 226 17.39 -4.25 8.14
N LEU A 227 16.42 -3.93 7.29
CA LEU A 227 16.31 -4.49 5.94
C LEU A 227 17.43 -3.96 5.02
N ALA A 228 17.78 -2.68 5.14
CA ALA A 228 18.79 -2.03 4.32
C ALA A 228 20.23 -2.25 4.82
N ASP A 229 20.40 -2.60 6.11
CA ASP A 229 21.72 -2.70 6.74
C ASP A 229 22.66 -3.66 6.00
N GLY A 230 23.84 -3.13 5.64
CA GLY A 230 24.89 -3.86 4.95
C GLY A 230 24.61 -4.15 3.47
N LEU A 231 23.52 -3.69 2.85
CA LEU A 231 23.26 -3.81 1.42
C LEU A 231 24.05 -2.77 0.61
N ASP A 232 24.43 -3.13 -0.62
CA ASP A 232 24.96 -2.19 -1.62
C ASP A 232 23.81 -1.56 -2.39
N ILE A 233 23.36 -0.37 -1.96
CA ILE A 233 22.21 0.34 -2.54
C ILE A 233 22.68 1.52 -3.37
N LYS A 234 22.36 1.52 -4.67
CA LYS A 234 22.63 2.60 -5.62
C LYS A 234 21.39 3.51 -5.72
N LEU A 235 21.37 4.58 -4.93
CA LEU A 235 20.31 5.58 -4.97
C LEU A 235 20.38 6.45 -6.24
N SER A 236 19.27 7.09 -6.57
CA SER A 236 19.12 7.95 -7.76
C SER A 236 19.59 7.24 -9.05
N THR A 237 19.33 5.96 -9.17
CA THR A 237 19.73 5.11 -10.29
C THR A 237 18.48 4.57 -10.97
N ILE A 238 18.10 5.19 -12.09
CA ILE A 238 16.83 4.92 -12.78
C ILE A 238 17.04 3.77 -13.76
N VAL A 239 16.39 2.64 -13.50
CA VAL A 239 16.38 1.49 -14.42
C VAL A 239 15.51 1.80 -15.62
N THR A 240 16.02 1.51 -16.83
CA THR A 240 15.34 1.75 -18.11
C THR A 240 15.05 0.45 -18.86
N GLN A 241 15.86 -0.59 -18.64
CA GLN A 241 15.67 -1.90 -19.28
C GLN A 241 16.17 -3.01 -18.36
N ILE A 242 15.51 -4.16 -18.44
CA ILE A 242 15.93 -5.44 -17.84
C ILE A 242 16.02 -6.45 -18.99
N ALA A 243 17.25 -6.85 -19.35
CA ALA A 243 17.51 -7.96 -20.26
C ALA A 243 17.77 -9.23 -19.43
N TYR A 244 17.19 -10.37 -19.86
CA TYR A 244 17.33 -11.64 -19.15
C TYR A 244 17.36 -12.83 -20.13
N GLY A 245 18.04 -13.92 -19.76
CA GLY A 245 18.16 -15.12 -20.57
C GLY A 245 19.16 -16.11 -20.00
N ASP A 246 19.53 -17.13 -20.78
CA ASP A 246 20.39 -18.25 -20.36
C ASP A 246 21.75 -17.81 -19.81
N GLU A 247 22.32 -16.72 -20.34
CA GLU A 247 23.65 -16.23 -19.94
C GLU A 247 23.64 -15.35 -18.70
N GLY A 248 22.46 -15.01 -18.16
CA GLY A 248 22.27 -14.15 -16.98
C GLY A 248 21.37 -12.96 -17.29
N VAL A 249 21.59 -11.85 -16.58
CA VAL A 249 20.77 -10.64 -16.68
C VAL A 249 21.65 -9.40 -16.83
N THR A 250 21.16 -8.41 -17.59
CA THR A 250 21.74 -7.07 -17.69
C THR A 250 20.65 -6.05 -17.38
N VAL A 251 20.87 -5.20 -16.38
CA VAL A 251 19.96 -4.12 -15.99
C VAL A 251 20.55 -2.79 -16.43
N SER A 252 19.97 -2.17 -17.45
CA SER A 252 20.41 -0.87 -17.97
C SER A 252 19.78 0.28 -17.17
N THR A 253 20.57 1.29 -16.85
CA THR A 253 20.17 2.46 -16.08
C THR A 253 20.66 3.75 -16.74
N ASP A 254 20.19 4.90 -16.22
CA ASP A 254 20.70 6.23 -16.57
C ASP A 254 22.18 6.45 -16.19
N LYS A 255 22.80 5.52 -15.42
CA LYS A 255 24.19 5.58 -14.95
C LYS A 255 25.09 4.47 -15.51
N GLY A 256 24.59 3.65 -16.42
CA GLY A 256 25.26 2.50 -17.00
C GLY A 256 24.60 1.17 -16.68
N ASP A 257 25.22 0.10 -17.10
CA ASP A 257 24.67 -1.25 -17.01
C ASP A 257 25.20 -1.99 -15.77
N PHE A 258 24.37 -2.91 -15.26
CA PHE A 258 24.69 -3.83 -14.17
C PHE A 258 24.41 -5.26 -14.64
N ASP A 259 25.43 -6.11 -14.59
CA ASP A 259 25.33 -7.52 -14.97
C ASP A 259 25.17 -8.40 -13.74
N GLY A 260 24.39 -9.48 -13.85
CA GLY A 260 24.15 -10.42 -12.77
C GLY A 260 23.69 -11.79 -13.27
N ASP A 261 23.56 -12.73 -12.33
CA ASP A 261 22.99 -14.05 -12.62
C ASP A 261 21.46 -14.01 -12.61
N TYR A 262 20.88 -13.18 -11.72
CA TYR A 262 19.44 -13.08 -11.47
C TYR A 262 19.01 -11.64 -11.25
N VAL A 263 17.75 -11.34 -11.53
CA VAL A 263 17.12 -10.04 -11.20
C VAL A 263 15.81 -10.22 -10.47
N VAL A 264 15.64 -9.46 -9.37
CA VAL A 264 14.36 -9.33 -8.65
C VAL A 264 13.80 -7.93 -8.92
N SER A 265 12.63 -7.86 -9.53
CA SER A 265 11.92 -6.62 -9.82
C SER A 265 10.89 -6.34 -8.72
N SER A 266 11.09 -5.26 -7.95
CA SER A 266 10.08 -4.73 -7.02
C SER A 266 9.48 -3.40 -7.50
N LEU A 267 9.42 -3.23 -8.82
CA LEU A 267 8.82 -2.06 -9.46
C LEU A 267 7.34 -1.94 -9.09
N PRO A 268 6.83 -0.75 -8.74
CA PRO A 268 5.40 -0.54 -8.50
C PRO A 268 4.55 -0.91 -9.70
N LEU A 269 3.33 -1.40 -9.45
CA LEU A 269 2.41 -1.77 -10.53
C LEU A 269 2.15 -0.61 -11.50
N GLY A 270 2.07 0.63 -11.02
CA GLY A 270 1.91 1.82 -11.87
C GLY A 270 3.05 1.98 -12.88
N VAL A 271 4.28 1.76 -12.44
CA VAL A 271 5.48 1.83 -13.30
C VAL A 271 5.49 0.71 -14.35
N LEU A 272 5.09 -0.51 -13.96
CA LEU A 272 4.93 -1.65 -14.88
C LEU A 272 3.85 -1.38 -15.93
N LYS A 273 2.69 -0.85 -15.52
CA LYS A 273 1.58 -0.48 -16.42
C LYS A 273 1.95 0.63 -17.39
N ALA A 274 2.75 1.59 -16.96
CA ALA A 274 3.27 2.68 -17.80
C ALA A 274 4.36 2.21 -18.77
N LYS A 275 4.83 0.94 -18.63
CA LYS A 275 5.94 0.39 -19.41
C LYS A 275 7.19 1.28 -19.37
N ALA A 276 7.43 1.89 -18.18
CA ALA A 276 8.56 2.80 -17.98
C ALA A 276 9.91 2.07 -17.98
N VAL A 277 9.90 0.75 -17.77
CA VAL A 277 11.07 -0.14 -17.89
C VAL A 277 10.79 -1.16 -19.01
N ALA A 278 11.71 -1.27 -19.95
CA ALA A 278 11.65 -2.26 -21.04
C ALA A 278 12.12 -3.63 -20.53
N PHE A 279 11.53 -4.70 -21.06
CA PHE A 279 11.98 -6.08 -20.83
C PHE A 279 12.45 -6.70 -22.13
N ASP A 280 13.60 -7.39 -22.11
CA ASP A 280 14.19 -8.05 -23.25
C ASP A 280 14.68 -9.47 -22.87
N PRO A 281 14.02 -10.56 -23.34
CA PRO A 281 12.83 -10.55 -24.19
C PRO A 281 11.62 -9.88 -23.53
N PRO A 282 10.56 -9.53 -24.31
CA PRO A 282 9.29 -9.07 -23.75
C PRO A 282 8.74 -10.05 -22.72
N LEU A 283 8.05 -9.54 -21.68
CA LEU A 283 7.38 -10.39 -20.71
C LEU A 283 6.43 -11.38 -21.41
N PRO A 284 6.27 -12.61 -20.89
CA PRO A 284 5.26 -13.54 -21.36
C PRO A 284 3.88 -12.90 -21.40
N ASP A 285 3.07 -13.26 -22.40
CA ASP A 285 1.73 -12.67 -22.62
C ASP A 285 0.85 -12.74 -21.37
N ASP A 286 0.91 -13.83 -20.60
CA ASP A 286 0.15 -13.99 -19.35
C ASP A 286 0.60 -13.01 -18.27
N HIS A 287 1.91 -12.80 -18.11
CA HIS A 287 2.45 -11.81 -17.17
C HIS A 287 2.04 -10.39 -17.55
N GLN A 288 2.22 -10.02 -18.83
CA GLN A 288 1.81 -8.71 -19.33
C GLN A 288 0.30 -8.50 -19.16
N SER A 289 -0.50 -9.54 -19.47
CA SER A 289 -1.96 -9.50 -19.28
C SER A 289 -2.34 -9.30 -17.81
N ASN A 290 -1.65 -9.94 -16.85
CA ASN A 290 -1.90 -9.75 -15.42
C ASN A 290 -1.57 -8.31 -14.99
N ILE A 291 -0.43 -7.75 -15.41
CA ILE A 291 -0.07 -6.34 -15.19
C ILE A 291 -1.16 -5.41 -15.75
N ASP A 292 -1.60 -5.61 -16.98
CA ASP A 292 -2.57 -4.76 -17.65
C ASP A 292 -3.96 -4.84 -16.99
N ASN A 293 -4.32 -5.99 -16.44
CA ASN A 293 -5.62 -6.25 -15.84
C ASN A 293 -5.74 -5.90 -14.36
N LEU A 294 -4.67 -5.94 -13.59
CA LEU A 294 -4.69 -5.38 -12.23
C LEU A 294 -4.90 -3.87 -12.29
N ALA A 295 -5.56 -3.33 -11.30
CA ALA A 295 -5.75 -1.89 -11.17
C ALA A 295 -4.85 -1.32 -10.06
N PHE A 296 -4.58 -0.02 -10.14
CA PHE A 296 -3.72 0.67 -9.19
C PHE A 296 -4.41 1.95 -8.72
N GLY A 297 -4.65 2.05 -7.43
CA GLY A 297 -5.46 3.09 -6.82
C GLY A 297 -4.69 4.33 -6.46
N THR A 298 -5.42 5.32 -5.93
CA THR A 298 -4.85 6.59 -5.48
C THR A 298 -5.50 7.01 -4.17
N VAL A 299 -4.66 7.44 -3.22
CA VAL A 299 -5.06 8.16 -2.02
C VAL A 299 -4.16 9.37 -1.91
N THR A 300 -4.75 10.56 -1.76
CA THR A 300 -4.00 11.80 -1.63
C THR A 300 -4.13 12.31 -0.20
N LYS A 301 -3.01 12.70 0.39
CA LYS A 301 -2.91 13.18 1.77
C LYS A 301 -2.54 14.66 1.79
N LEU A 302 -3.18 15.40 2.71
CA LEU A 302 -2.88 16.79 2.98
C LEU A 302 -2.77 17.00 4.50
N ALA A 303 -1.56 17.22 5.00
CA ALA A 303 -1.33 17.55 6.40
C ALA A 303 -1.21 19.06 6.58
N LEU A 304 -2.05 19.62 7.43
CA LEU A 304 -2.12 21.04 7.75
C LEU A 304 -1.79 21.25 9.23
N LYS A 305 -0.68 21.93 9.51
CA LYS A 305 -0.30 22.31 10.87
C LYS A 305 -0.74 23.73 11.17
N PHE A 306 -1.40 23.93 12.31
CA PHE A 306 -1.93 25.23 12.76
C PHE A 306 -1.21 25.72 14.01
N ALA A 307 -1.17 27.03 14.22
CA ALA A 307 -0.58 27.63 15.42
C ALA A 307 -1.37 27.20 16.68
N GLU A 308 -2.70 27.25 16.59
CA GLU A 308 -3.62 26.82 17.64
C GLU A 308 -4.71 25.93 17.04
N PRO A 309 -5.25 24.95 17.79
CA PRO A 309 -6.35 24.13 17.31
C PRO A 309 -7.67 24.93 17.33
N PHE A 310 -8.50 24.77 16.32
CA PHE A 310 -9.87 25.29 16.25
C PHE A 310 -10.92 24.17 16.29
N TRP A 311 -10.46 22.94 16.46
CA TRP A 311 -11.26 21.71 16.57
C TRP A 311 -11.14 21.10 17.97
N ASP A 312 -12.00 20.14 18.30
CA ASP A 312 -11.86 19.34 19.51
C ASP A 312 -10.61 18.46 19.45
N ILE A 313 -9.68 18.67 20.38
CA ILE A 313 -8.40 17.97 20.42
C ILE A 313 -8.47 16.53 20.90
N GLU A 314 -9.58 16.10 21.48
CA GLU A 314 -9.80 14.74 21.98
C GLU A 314 -10.48 13.84 20.94
N THR A 315 -11.13 14.42 19.93
CA THR A 315 -11.72 13.70 18.81
C THR A 315 -10.63 13.24 17.84
N GLN A 316 -10.58 11.94 17.54
CA GLN A 316 -9.52 11.38 16.70
C GLN A 316 -9.79 11.56 15.21
N TYR A 317 -11.02 11.40 14.78
CA TYR A 317 -11.40 11.52 13.38
C TYR A 317 -12.52 12.51 13.17
N PHE A 318 -12.44 13.26 12.07
CA PHE A 318 -13.53 14.10 11.60
C PHE A 318 -13.93 13.64 10.19
N GLY A 319 -15.20 13.26 10.04
CA GLY A 319 -15.84 13.02 8.76
C GLY A 319 -16.54 14.29 8.27
N ILE A 320 -16.45 14.59 6.98
CA ILE A 320 -17.14 15.74 6.40
C ILE A 320 -17.87 15.30 5.12
N MET A 321 -19.20 15.46 5.09
CA MET A 321 -20.01 15.14 3.92
C MET A 321 -19.88 16.25 2.89
N THR A 322 -18.91 16.13 2.01
CA THR A 322 -18.65 17.11 0.94
C THR A 322 -19.54 16.88 -0.28
N SER A 323 -19.78 17.94 -1.09
CA SER A 323 -20.58 17.82 -2.32
C SER A 323 -19.97 16.89 -3.36
N GLU A 324 -18.63 16.84 -3.42
CA GLU A 324 -17.89 15.88 -4.22
C GLU A 324 -17.41 14.73 -3.33
N LYS A 325 -17.95 13.54 -3.55
CA LYS A 325 -17.57 12.34 -2.80
C LYS A 325 -16.05 12.10 -2.85
N GLY A 326 -15.44 11.92 -1.68
CA GLY A 326 -14.00 11.69 -1.54
C GLY A 326 -13.13 12.96 -1.50
N ARG A 327 -13.71 14.17 -1.58
CA ARG A 327 -13.02 15.44 -1.47
C ARG A 327 -12.69 15.75 -0.01
N TRP A 328 -11.48 15.43 0.45
CA TRP A 328 -11.00 15.68 1.83
C TRP A 328 -12.07 15.39 2.89
N ASN A 329 -12.72 14.24 2.74
CA ASN A 329 -13.92 13.90 3.49
C ASN A 329 -13.65 13.11 4.78
N TYR A 330 -12.37 12.85 5.09
CA TYR A 330 -11.95 12.15 6.31
C TYR A 330 -10.64 12.76 6.83
N TRP A 331 -10.61 13.16 8.10
CA TRP A 331 -9.50 13.89 8.71
C TRP A 331 -9.05 13.21 10.00
N LEU A 332 -7.74 12.94 10.12
CA LEU A 332 -7.11 12.42 11.34
C LEU A 332 -6.50 13.57 12.14
N ASN A 333 -6.83 13.62 13.42
CA ASN A 333 -6.35 14.60 14.37
C ASN A 333 -5.09 14.09 15.09
N TYR A 334 -3.95 14.67 14.82
CA TYR A 334 -2.69 14.30 15.45
C TYR A 334 -2.61 14.66 16.94
N ARG A 335 -3.48 15.55 17.44
CA ARG A 335 -3.53 15.89 18.89
C ARG A 335 -3.85 14.71 19.77
N THR A 336 -4.50 13.69 19.27
CA THR A 336 -4.84 12.48 20.02
C THR A 336 -3.63 11.59 20.33
N PHE A 337 -2.50 11.78 19.63
CA PHE A 337 -1.28 11.01 19.85
C PHE A 337 0.02 11.82 19.75
N SER A 338 -0.05 13.13 19.53
CA SER A 338 1.09 14.04 19.55
C SER A 338 0.72 15.38 20.17
N ASN A 339 1.71 16.25 20.40
CA ASN A 339 1.48 17.62 20.87
C ASN A 339 1.33 18.63 19.72
N GLU A 340 1.34 18.17 18.48
CA GLU A 340 1.31 19.02 17.29
C GLU A 340 -0.12 19.25 16.82
N ASN A 341 -0.46 20.50 16.50
CA ASN A 341 -1.78 20.89 16.01
C ASN A 341 -1.89 20.58 14.52
N ILE A 342 -1.98 19.31 14.15
CA ILE A 342 -2.02 18.83 12.77
C ILE A 342 -3.35 18.13 12.51
N LEU A 343 -4.02 18.51 11.42
CA LEU A 343 -5.07 17.74 10.78
C LEU A 343 -4.53 17.12 9.49
N LEU A 344 -4.69 15.83 9.36
CA LEU A 344 -4.36 15.08 8.14
C LEU A 344 -5.64 14.76 7.37
N GLY A 345 -5.89 15.47 6.28
CA GLY A 345 -6.99 15.22 5.36
C GLY A 345 -6.66 14.12 4.35
N LEU A 346 -7.64 13.29 4.07
CA LEU A 346 -7.58 12.23 3.07
C LEU A 346 -8.54 12.53 1.93
N SER A 347 -8.04 12.44 0.70
CA SER A 347 -8.86 12.42 -0.50
C SER A 347 -8.81 11.04 -1.13
N VAL A 348 -9.98 10.47 -1.45
CA VAL A 348 -10.15 9.07 -1.84
C VAL A 348 -11.07 8.91 -3.05
N GLY A 349 -11.22 7.69 -3.52
CA GLY A 349 -12.13 7.37 -4.62
C GLY A 349 -11.84 8.16 -5.90
N ALA A 350 -12.88 8.61 -6.58
CA ALA A 350 -12.75 9.34 -7.84
C ALA A 350 -12.12 10.74 -7.68
N TYR A 351 -12.17 11.34 -6.48
CA TYR A 351 -11.58 12.65 -6.24
C TYR A 351 -10.07 12.60 -5.99
N ALA A 352 -9.54 11.52 -5.43
CA ALA A 352 -8.11 11.39 -5.14
C ALA A 352 -7.20 11.68 -6.36
N PRO A 353 -7.44 11.15 -7.58
CA PRO A 353 -6.64 11.52 -8.75
C PRO A 353 -6.83 12.98 -9.19
N VAL A 354 -7.93 13.63 -8.82
CA VAL A 354 -8.14 15.08 -9.08
C VAL A 354 -7.25 15.88 -8.14
N ALA A 355 -7.32 15.58 -6.84
CA ALA A 355 -6.49 16.20 -5.82
C ALA A 355 -4.98 15.99 -6.08
N ASP A 356 -4.58 14.78 -6.47
CA ASP A 356 -3.18 14.44 -6.77
C ASP A 356 -2.57 15.30 -7.91
N ARG A 357 -3.39 15.70 -8.89
CA ARG A 357 -2.95 16.55 -10.00
C ARG A 357 -2.95 18.05 -9.68
N MET A 358 -3.52 18.48 -8.58
CA MET A 358 -3.46 19.86 -8.10
C MET A 358 -2.01 20.19 -7.71
N THR A 359 -1.64 21.46 -7.84
CA THR A 359 -0.43 21.97 -7.18
C THR A 359 -0.63 21.98 -5.66
N ASP A 360 0.47 22.02 -4.89
CA ASP A 360 0.39 22.14 -3.43
C ASP A 360 -0.53 23.30 -2.98
N ALA A 361 -0.43 24.44 -3.65
CA ALA A 361 -1.25 25.61 -3.35
C ALA A 361 -2.76 25.36 -3.60
N GLU A 362 -3.09 24.64 -4.67
CA GLU A 362 -4.47 24.27 -4.97
C GLU A 362 -4.99 23.23 -3.99
N GLN A 363 -4.19 22.20 -3.61
CA GLN A 363 -4.58 21.22 -2.57
C GLN A 363 -4.83 21.91 -1.22
N ILE A 364 -3.96 22.87 -0.84
CA ILE A 364 -4.14 23.65 0.38
C ILE A 364 -5.45 24.43 0.34
N ALA A 365 -5.70 25.18 -0.75
CA ALA A 365 -6.91 25.96 -0.91
C ALA A 365 -8.16 25.09 -0.86
N ASP A 366 -8.13 23.92 -1.52
CA ASP A 366 -9.22 22.99 -1.61
C ASP A 366 -9.53 22.31 -0.26
N GLY A 367 -8.51 21.87 0.49
CA GLY A 367 -8.66 21.31 1.83
C GLY A 367 -9.09 22.35 2.86
N MET A 368 -8.55 23.56 2.77
CA MET A 368 -8.95 24.68 3.64
C MET A 368 -10.41 25.10 3.41
N ASP A 369 -10.90 25.02 2.16
CA ASP A 369 -12.29 25.26 1.84
C ASP A 369 -13.22 24.27 2.55
N VAL A 370 -12.85 22.99 2.55
CA VAL A 370 -13.56 21.93 3.29
C VAL A 370 -13.56 22.21 4.80
N LEU A 371 -12.41 22.54 5.40
CA LEU A 371 -12.36 22.85 6.83
C LEU A 371 -13.20 24.09 7.18
N ARG A 372 -13.20 25.12 6.33
CA ARG A 372 -14.01 26.34 6.52
C ARG A 372 -15.51 26.08 6.39
N SER A 373 -15.92 25.07 5.63
CA SER A 373 -17.34 24.70 5.56
C SER A 373 -17.91 24.24 6.91
N VAL A 374 -17.05 23.73 7.81
CA VAL A 374 -17.41 23.25 9.16
C VAL A 374 -17.13 24.35 10.22
N TRP A 375 -15.90 24.82 10.30
CA TRP A 375 -15.47 25.69 11.40
C TRP A 375 -15.47 27.19 11.07
N GLY A 376 -15.86 27.56 9.83
CA GLY A 376 -16.05 28.94 9.42
C GLY A 376 -14.82 29.82 9.65
N ASP A 377 -15.04 30.99 10.24
CA ASP A 377 -14.00 31.99 10.53
C ASP A 377 -13.00 31.56 11.63
N ALA A 378 -13.24 30.45 12.33
CA ALA A 378 -12.29 29.91 13.30
C ALA A 378 -11.07 29.29 12.61
N VAL A 379 -11.20 28.89 11.34
CA VAL A 379 -10.11 28.26 10.57
C VAL A 379 -9.06 29.31 10.20
N THR A 380 -7.90 29.24 10.85
CA THR A 380 -6.75 30.11 10.55
C THR A 380 -5.91 29.54 9.41
N GLU A 381 -4.97 30.34 8.87
CA GLU A 381 -4.02 29.84 7.88
C GLU A 381 -3.04 28.84 8.53
N PRO A 382 -2.71 27.73 7.85
CA PRO A 382 -1.76 26.76 8.36
C PRO A 382 -0.34 27.36 8.41
N VAL A 383 0.42 27.03 9.45
CA VAL A 383 1.81 27.48 9.61
C VAL A 383 2.80 26.58 8.87
N GLN A 384 2.38 25.35 8.55
CA GLN A 384 3.14 24.39 7.75
C GLN A 384 2.19 23.42 7.05
N VAL A 385 2.59 22.97 5.88
CA VAL A 385 1.80 22.07 5.03
C VAL A 385 2.69 20.99 4.44
N LEU A 386 2.16 19.78 4.32
CA LEU A 386 2.73 18.70 3.52
C LEU A 386 1.60 18.05 2.70
N SER A 387 1.88 17.77 1.44
CA SER A 387 0.96 17.13 0.50
C SER A 387 1.59 15.94 -0.19
N THR A 388 0.77 15.07 -0.79
CA THR A 388 1.25 13.90 -1.52
C THR A 388 0.74 13.90 -2.96
N HIS A 389 1.55 13.29 -3.85
CA HIS A 389 1.31 13.23 -5.31
C HIS A 389 1.68 11.86 -5.86
N TRP A 390 1.14 10.77 -5.26
CA TRP A 390 1.51 9.39 -5.61
C TRP A 390 1.13 8.99 -7.04
N ALA A 391 0.00 9.50 -7.55
CA ALA A 391 -0.45 9.16 -8.91
C ALA A 391 0.38 9.86 -9.99
N THR A 392 1.01 10.98 -9.67
CA THR A 392 1.88 11.74 -10.57
C THR A 392 3.37 11.57 -10.30
N ASP A 393 3.76 10.88 -9.21
CA ASP A 393 5.13 10.48 -8.95
C ASP A 393 5.59 9.46 -9.99
N PRO A 394 6.63 9.76 -10.84
CA PRO A 394 7.08 8.89 -11.92
C PRO A 394 7.64 7.54 -11.44
N HIS A 395 7.99 7.43 -10.15
CA HIS A 395 8.54 6.22 -9.55
C HIS A 395 7.50 5.38 -8.79
N SER A 396 6.22 5.80 -8.78
CA SER A 396 5.11 5.03 -8.20
C SER A 396 3.91 4.93 -9.14
N LEU A 397 3.40 6.07 -9.65
CA LEU A 397 2.22 6.20 -10.52
C LEU A 397 0.95 5.60 -9.88
N GLY A 398 0.79 5.79 -8.56
CA GLY A 398 -0.35 5.35 -7.76
C GLY A 398 0.04 4.93 -6.35
N ALA A 399 -0.95 4.52 -5.55
CA ALA A 399 -0.80 4.16 -4.14
C ALA A 399 -0.69 2.65 -3.91
N TYR A 400 -1.72 1.87 -4.23
CA TYR A 400 -1.74 0.41 -4.04
C TYR A 400 -2.71 -0.30 -4.99
N ALA A 401 -2.53 -1.64 -5.12
CA ALA A 401 -3.25 -2.46 -6.07
C ALA A 401 -4.65 -2.84 -5.58
N TYR A 402 -5.59 -2.94 -6.53
CA TYR A 402 -6.92 -3.50 -6.30
C TYR A 402 -7.40 -4.32 -7.49
N ILE A 403 -8.46 -5.12 -7.28
CA ILE A 403 -9.08 -5.92 -8.34
C ILE A 403 -10.24 -5.14 -8.96
N ARG A 404 -10.18 -4.92 -10.27
CA ARG A 404 -11.24 -4.27 -11.03
C ARG A 404 -12.38 -5.24 -11.38
N PRO A 405 -13.55 -4.74 -11.81
CA PRO A 405 -14.63 -5.56 -12.34
C PRO A 405 -14.15 -6.53 -13.42
N GLY A 406 -14.47 -7.82 -13.26
CA GLY A 406 -14.03 -8.88 -14.18
C GLY A 406 -12.57 -9.29 -14.04
N GLY A 407 -11.81 -8.73 -13.08
CA GLY A 407 -10.49 -9.20 -12.69
C GLY A 407 -10.54 -10.52 -11.91
N ARG A 408 -9.37 -11.05 -11.54
CA ARG A 408 -9.22 -12.32 -10.78
C ARG A 408 -8.15 -12.18 -9.72
N ALA A 409 -8.36 -12.82 -8.57
CA ALA A 409 -7.38 -12.91 -7.48
C ALA A 409 -6.04 -13.49 -7.95
N SER A 410 -6.07 -14.52 -8.80
CA SER A 410 -4.86 -15.18 -9.31
C SER A 410 -3.95 -14.25 -10.11
N GLN A 411 -4.46 -13.12 -10.63
CA GLN A 411 -3.64 -12.15 -11.35
C GLN A 411 -2.54 -11.52 -10.47
N CYS A 412 -2.79 -11.40 -9.16
CA CYS A 412 -1.76 -11.01 -8.21
C CYS A 412 -0.75 -12.13 -8.01
N ASP A 413 -1.22 -13.32 -7.67
CA ASP A 413 -0.36 -14.44 -7.30
C ASP A 413 0.48 -14.95 -8.49
N ASP A 414 -0.11 -14.97 -9.70
CA ASP A 414 0.57 -15.41 -10.93
C ASP A 414 1.72 -14.46 -11.35
N LEU A 415 1.70 -13.18 -10.87
CA LEU A 415 2.82 -12.25 -11.07
C LEU A 415 4.06 -12.61 -10.24
N ALA A 416 3.93 -13.40 -9.19
CA ALA A 416 5.06 -13.87 -8.41
C ALA A 416 5.78 -15.06 -9.04
N ASP A 417 5.19 -15.67 -10.09
CA ASP A 417 5.80 -16.83 -10.75
C ASP A 417 7.10 -16.41 -11.47
N PRO A 418 8.18 -17.21 -11.35
CA PRO A 418 9.46 -16.93 -12.02
C PRO A 418 9.36 -16.91 -13.55
N ILE A 419 10.11 -16.01 -14.19
CA ILE A 419 10.26 -15.99 -15.63
C ILE A 419 11.66 -16.51 -15.99
N GLU A 420 11.71 -17.63 -16.73
CA GLU A 420 12.94 -18.28 -17.22
C GLU A 420 13.98 -18.56 -16.12
N ASP A 421 13.56 -18.69 -14.85
CA ASP A 421 14.43 -18.81 -13.68
C ASP A 421 15.52 -17.70 -13.60
N ARG A 422 15.23 -16.51 -14.16
CA ARG A 422 16.13 -15.35 -14.21
C ARG A 422 15.50 -14.07 -13.69
N LEU A 423 14.22 -13.83 -14.00
CA LEU A 423 13.49 -12.65 -13.59
C LEU A 423 12.38 -13.01 -12.61
N PHE A 424 12.36 -12.35 -11.45
CA PHE A 424 11.44 -12.59 -10.35
C PHE A 424 10.76 -11.29 -9.97
N PHE A 425 9.46 -11.35 -9.69
CA PHE A 425 8.69 -10.16 -9.26
C PHE A 425 8.33 -10.27 -7.78
N CYS A 426 8.34 -9.12 -7.11
CA CYS A 426 7.78 -8.95 -5.76
C CYS A 426 7.19 -7.55 -5.61
N GLY A 427 6.35 -7.37 -4.59
CA GLY A 427 5.63 -6.13 -4.31
C GLY A 427 4.25 -6.44 -3.78
N GLU A 428 3.58 -5.44 -3.20
CA GLU A 428 2.23 -5.62 -2.62
C GLU A 428 1.20 -6.13 -3.63
N HIS A 429 1.44 -5.91 -4.92
CA HIS A 429 0.57 -6.32 -6.03
C HIS A 429 0.80 -7.76 -6.51
N THR A 430 1.81 -8.47 -5.98
CA THR A 430 2.12 -9.87 -6.34
C THR A 430 1.62 -10.89 -5.31
N ILE A 431 0.66 -10.52 -4.47
CA ILE A 431 -0.02 -11.35 -3.50
C ILE A 431 -1.46 -10.87 -3.35
N PHE A 432 -2.44 -11.78 -3.51
CA PHE A 432 -3.84 -11.40 -3.38
C PHE A 432 -4.27 -11.22 -1.93
N ASP A 433 -3.94 -12.18 -1.07
CA ASP A 433 -4.41 -12.23 0.33
C ASP A 433 -4.06 -10.97 1.16
N TYR A 434 -2.95 -10.29 0.81
CA TYR A 434 -2.43 -9.14 1.55
C TYR A 434 -1.98 -8.01 0.61
N LYS A 435 -2.65 -7.88 -0.54
CA LYS A 435 -2.37 -6.79 -1.50
C LYS A 435 -2.50 -5.42 -0.84
N GLY A 436 -1.78 -4.44 -1.36
CA GLY A 436 -1.85 -3.06 -0.88
C GLY A 436 -1.17 -2.81 0.47
N THR A 437 -0.52 -3.80 1.10
CA THR A 437 -0.01 -3.69 2.46
C THR A 437 1.51 -3.82 2.57
N ILE A 438 2.07 -3.26 3.66
CA ILE A 438 3.50 -3.39 3.99
C ILE A 438 3.85 -4.85 4.30
N HIS A 439 3.00 -5.56 5.05
CA HIS A 439 3.24 -6.97 5.35
C HIS A 439 3.15 -7.85 4.09
N GLY A 440 2.24 -7.56 3.16
CA GLY A 440 2.19 -8.24 1.86
C GLY A 440 3.46 -7.98 1.03
N ALA A 441 3.94 -6.75 0.99
CA ALA A 441 5.20 -6.40 0.34
C ALA A 441 6.39 -7.15 0.97
N TYR A 442 6.47 -7.24 2.29
CA TYR A 442 7.49 -8.02 2.99
C TYR A 442 7.43 -9.51 2.63
N MET A 443 6.24 -10.09 2.68
CA MET A 443 6.02 -11.52 2.38
C MET A 443 6.43 -11.86 0.95
N THR A 444 6.10 -11.01 -0.02
CA THR A 444 6.48 -11.23 -1.43
C THR A 444 7.98 -11.11 -1.66
N GLY A 445 8.67 -10.24 -0.91
CA GLY A 445 10.13 -10.18 -0.91
C GLY A 445 10.78 -11.49 -0.45
N LEU A 446 10.22 -12.16 0.56
CA LEU A 446 10.65 -13.50 0.99
C LEU A 446 10.39 -14.56 -0.07
N ILE A 447 9.21 -14.53 -0.71
CA ILE A 447 8.82 -15.47 -1.78
C ILE A 447 9.76 -15.33 -2.97
N ALA A 448 10.05 -14.10 -3.43
CA ALA A 448 10.98 -13.88 -4.53
C ALA A 448 12.40 -14.37 -4.21
N ALA A 449 12.87 -14.15 -2.98
CA ALA A 449 14.16 -14.68 -2.56
C ALA A 449 14.19 -16.22 -2.54
N GLU A 450 13.09 -16.87 -2.15
CA GLU A 450 12.97 -18.33 -2.20
C GLU A 450 13.00 -18.84 -3.65
N HIS A 451 12.28 -18.19 -4.56
CA HIS A 451 12.30 -18.55 -5.98
C HIS A 451 13.71 -18.44 -6.58
N VAL A 452 14.48 -17.36 -6.26
CA VAL A 452 15.89 -17.26 -6.68
C VAL A 452 16.72 -18.41 -6.14
N MET A 453 16.53 -18.80 -4.88
CA MET A 453 17.24 -19.93 -4.26
C MET A 453 16.88 -21.28 -4.90
N ASP A 454 15.67 -21.43 -5.40
CA ASP A 454 15.21 -22.66 -6.05
C ASP A 454 15.66 -22.74 -7.53
N ALA A 455 16.01 -21.61 -8.14
CA ALA A 455 16.53 -21.51 -9.51
C ALA A 455 18.05 -21.78 -9.63
N VAL A 456 18.77 -21.97 -8.50
CA VAL A 456 20.21 -22.28 -8.44
C VAL A 456 20.40 -23.79 -8.35
#